data_d07882033fa67f728984f7a3ad0f5f1e
#
_entry.id   d07882033fa67f728984f7a3ad0f5f1e
#
_cell.length_a   1.000
_cell.length_b   1.000
_cell.length_c   1.000
_cell.angle_alpha   90.00
_cell.angle_beta   90.00
_cell.angle_gamma   90.00
#
_symmetry.space_group_name_H-M   'P 1'
#
loop_
_entity.id
_entity.type
_entity.pdbx_description
1 polymer ?
#
loop_
_entity_poly.entity_id
_entity_poly.type
_entity_poly.pdbx_seq_one_letter_code
_entity_poly.pdbx_strand_id
1 'polypeptide(L)'
;MKESSQRTLAHYQRSAAAFDAGTRDHDVGQNIQALLRHLPARAGLAILDFGCGPGRDLCAFKALSHVPVGLDGCAAFVDMARQASGCEVWLQDFLALDLPAERFDGIFANASLFHIPGAELPRVLGQLRDSLKPGGVLFSSNPRGHNEEGWQGERYGVWHDWPHWRTRLKAAGFTELEHYYRPTGLPRNQQPWLASVWRKA
;
A
#
# COMPACT_ATOMS: atom_id res chain seq x y z
N MET A 1 1.00 9.64 18.74
CA MET A 1 0.78 9.77 17.28
C MET A 1 1.49 11.02 16.79
N LYS A 2 2.24 10.98 15.69
CA LYS A 2 2.88 12.19 15.12
C LYS A 2 1.84 13.09 14.47
N GLU A 3 2.07 14.40 14.42
CA GLU A 3 1.15 15.39 13.84
C GLU A 3 0.79 15.04 12.38
N SER A 4 1.78 14.60 11.59
CA SER A 4 1.58 14.18 10.20
C SER A 4 0.53 13.06 10.05
N SER A 5 0.59 12.05 10.92
CA SER A 5 -0.37 10.95 10.94
C SER A 5 -1.74 11.43 11.43
N GLN A 6 -1.79 12.13 12.58
CA GLN A 6 -3.05 12.62 13.16
C GLN A 6 -3.89 13.44 12.20
N ARG A 7 -3.29 14.46 11.57
CA ARG A 7 -4.01 15.37 10.67
C ARG A 7 -4.44 14.66 9.39
N THR A 8 -3.59 13.81 8.81
CA THR A 8 -3.92 13.01 7.63
C THR A 8 -5.08 12.05 7.90
N LEU A 9 -5.05 11.32 9.02
CA LEU A 9 -6.12 10.41 9.42
C LEU A 9 -7.43 11.16 9.73
N ALA A 10 -7.36 12.32 10.38
CA ALA A 10 -8.53 13.14 10.63
C ALA A 10 -9.18 13.64 9.32
N HIS A 11 -8.37 13.96 8.31
CA HIS A 11 -8.89 14.31 6.98
C HIS A 11 -9.65 13.14 6.36
N TYR A 12 -9.06 11.94 6.33
CA TYR A 12 -9.73 10.75 5.77
C TYR A 12 -10.97 10.36 6.58
N GLN A 13 -10.94 10.49 7.91
CA GLN A 13 -12.10 10.23 8.77
C GLN A 13 -13.31 11.10 8.39
N ARG A 14 -13.08 12.37 8.08
CA ARG A 14 -14.16 13.31 7.68
C ARG A 14 -14.63 13.10 6.24
N SER A 15 -13.76 12.62 5.36
CA SER A 15 -14.03 12.48 3.93
C SER A 15 -14.27 11.04 3.46
N ALA A 16 -14.41 10.08 4.39
CA ALA A 16 -14.42 8.64 4.08
C ALA A 16 -15.46 8.26 3.02
N ALA A 17 -16.71 8.72 3.16
CA ALA A 17 -17.77 8.42 2.20
C ALA A 17 -17.52 9.01 0.81
N ALA A 18 -17.02 10.25 0.75
CA ALA A 18 -16.68 10.90 -0.52
C ALA A 18 -15.47 10.23 -1.18
N PHE A 19 -14.48 9.80 -0.39
CA PHE A 19 -13.33 9.05 -0.88
C PHE A 19 -13.76 7.71 -1.50
N ASP A 20 -14.60 6.95 -0.79
CA ASP A 20 -15.13 5.70 -1.32
C ASP A 20 -15.89 5.90 -2.63
N ALA A 21 -16.83 6.86 -2.65
CA ALA A 21 -17.59 7.16 -3.87
C ALA A 21 -16.71 7.56 -5.06
N GLY A 22 -15.60 8.24 -4.81
CA GLY A 22 -14.64 8.67 -5.84
C GLY A 22 -13.63 7.62 -6.27
N THR A 23 -13.49 6.51 -5.54
CA THR A 23 -12.39 5.54 -5.79
C THR A 23 -12.85 4.10 -5.98
N ARG A 24 -14.08 3.75 -5.61
CA ARG A 24 -14.58 2.37 -5.66
C ARG A 24 -14.50 1.73 -7.04
N ASP A 25 -14.71 2.50 -8.11
CA ASP A 25 -14.74 2.04 -9.50
C ASP A 25 -13.39 2.19 -10.21
N HIS A 26 -12.33 2.59 -9.51
CA HIS A 26 -11.00 2.66 -10.13
C HIS A 26 -10.49 1.27 -10.49
N ASP A 27 -10.08 1.09 -11.74
CA ASP A 27 -9.44 -0.15 -12.18
C ASP A 27 -8.03 -0.29 -11.59
N VAL A 28 -7.86 -1.31 -10.75
CA VAL A 28 -6.58 -1.70 -10.13
C VAL A 28 -6.11 -3.08 -10.59
N GLY A 29 -6.77 -3.66 -11.56
CA GLY A 29 -6.45 -5.00 -12.08
C GLY A 29 -4.99 -5.17 -12.43
N GLN A 30 -4.38 -4.18 -13.10
CA GLN A 30 -2.96 -4.18 -13.43
C GLN A 30 -2.06 -4.30 -12.18
N ASN A 31 -2.40 -3.59 -11.10
CA ASN A 31 -1.62 -3.60 -9.86
C ASN A 31 -1.75 -4.94 -9.12
N ILE A 32 -2.96 -5.49 -9.05
CA ILE A 32 -3.21 -6.81 -8.47
C ILE A 32 -2.44 -7.89 -9.24
N GLN A 33 -2.51 -7.88 -10.56
CA GLN A 33 -1.78 -8.82 -11.41
C GLN A 33 -0.25 -8.66 -11.27
N ALA A 34 0.25 -7.43 -11.06
CA ALA A 34 1.67 -7.19 -10.83
C ALA A 34 2.17 -7.86 -9.54
N LEU A 35 1.38 -7.86 -8.44
CA LEU A 35 1.71 -8.63 -7.24
C LEU A 35 1.62 -10.14 -7.51
N LEU A 36 0.48 -10.61 -8.02
CA LEU A 36 0.16 -12.04 -8.10
C LEU A 36 1.07 -12.82 -9.04
N ARG A 37 1.55 -12.22 -10.14
CA ARG A 37 2.46 -12.90 -11.09
C ARG A 37 3.81 -13.32 -10.49
N HIS A 38 4.19 -12.72 -9.36
CA HIS A 38 5.43 -13.02 -8.64
C HIS A 38 5.23 -13.90 -7.41
N LEU A 39 4.01 -14.30 -7.13
CA LEU A 39 3.63 -15.22 -6.06
C LEU A 39 3.37 -16.63 -6.62
N PRO A 40 3.39 -17.68 -5.78
CA PRO A 40 3.02 -19.02 -6.21
C PRO A 40 1.63 -19.07 -6.84
N ALA A 41 1.48 -19.77 -7.97
CA ALA A 41 0.20 -19.91 -8.68
C ALA A 41 -0.74 -20.87 -7.93
N ARG A 42 -1.30 -20.45 -6.80
CA ARG A 42 -2.25 -21.21 -5.97
C ARG A 42 -3.26 -20.29 -5.31
N ALA A 43 -4.40 -20.82 -4.94
CA ALA A 43 -5.36 -20.15 -4.07
C ALA A 43 -4.86 -20.08 -2.61
N GLY A 44 -5.56 -19.33 -1.77
CA GLY A 44 -5.30 -19.28 -0.34
C GLY A 44 -4.02 -18.53 0.05
N LEU A 45 -3.48 -17.64 -0.80
CA LEU A 45 -2.35 -16.79 -0.43
C LEU A 45 -2.79 -15.80 0.66
N ALA A 46 -1.99 -15.67 1.71
CA ALA A 46 -2.17 -14.64 2.73
C ALA A 46 -1.63 -13.31 2.20
N ILE A 47 -2.49 -12.31 2.04
CA ILE A 47 -2.13 -11.01 1.46
C ILE A 47 -2.51 -9.91 2.45
N LEU A 48 -1.54 -9.05 2.82
CA LEU A 48 -1.80 -7.84 3.56
C LEU A 48 -2.12 -6.70 2.57
N ASP A 49 -3.31 -6.13 2.68
CA ASP A 49 -3.68 -4.88 2.00
C ASP A 49 -3.34 -3.71 2.94
N PHE A 50 -2.18 -3.10 2.72
CA PHE A 50 -1.59 -2.06 3.57
C PHE A 50 -2.10 -0.68 3.14
N GLY A 51 -2.98 -0.10 3.94
CA GLY A 51 -3.77 1.07 3.61
C GLY A 51 -4.97 0.69 2.76
N CYS A 52 -5.77 -0.26 3.24
CA CYS A 52 -6.87 -0.88 2.50
C CYS A 52 -8.04 0.07 2.18
N GLY A 53 -8.07 1.26 2.81
CA GLY A 53 -9.17 2.19 2.63
C GLY A 53 -10.54 1.54 2.87
N PRO A 54 -11.56 1.85 2.05
CA PRO A 54 -12.90 1.27 2.17
C PRO A 54 -13.02 -0.23 1.83
N GLY A 55 -11.93 -0.91 1.40
CA GLY A 55 -11.90 -2.37 1.22
C GLY A 55 -12.11 -2.88 -0.20
N ARG A 56 -12.04 -2.02 -1.24
CA ARG A 56 -12.15 -2.44 -2.65
C ARG A 56 -11.17 -3.55 -3.01
N ASP A 57 -9.90 -3.39 -2.65
CA ASP A 57 -8.82 -4.32 -3.02
C ASP A 57 -8.91 -5.63 -2.23
N LEU A 58 -9.41 -5.58 -0.97
CA LEU A 58 -9.76 -6.76 -0.19
C LEU A 58 -10.82 -7.62 -0.89
N CYS A 59 -11.90 -6.99 -1.38
CA CYS A 59 -12.93 -7.69 -2.14
C CYS A 59 -12.36 -8.36 -3.40
N ALA A 60 -11.47 -7.69 -4.11
CA ALA A 60 -10.84 -8.22 -5.31
C ALA A 60 -9.95 -9.44 -5.00
N PHE A 61 -9.10 -9.39 -3.97
CA PHE A 61 -8.27 -10.53 -3.58
C PHE A 61 -9.11 -11.71 -3.09
N LYS A 62 -10.19 -11.45 -2.33
CA LYS A 62 -11.12 -12.49 -1.89
C LYS A 62 -11.84 -13.17 -3.07
N ALA A 63 -12.28 -12.39 -4.07
CA ALA A 63 -12.88 -12.92 -5.29
C ALA A 63 -11.91 -13.82 -6.09
N LEU A 64 -10.60 -13.57 -5.98
CA LEU A 64 -9.53 -14.41 -6.54
C LEU A 64 -9.16 -15.60 -5.64
N SER A 65 -9.97 -15.90 -4.63
CA SER A 65 -9.79 -17.01 -3.70
C SER A 65 -8.51 -16.92 -2.84
N HIS A 66 -8.04 -15.71 -2.54
CA HIS A 66 -6.98 -15.46 -1.58
C HIS A 66 -7.55 -15.16 -0.18
N VAL A 67 -6.66 -15.06 0.80
CA VAL A 67 -6.98 -14.74 2.21
C VAL A 67 -6.41 -13.34 2.53
N PRO A 68 -7.12 -12.27 2.14
CA PRO A 68 -6.64 -10.92 2.42
C PRO A 68 -6.93 -10.52 3.87
N VAL A 69 -6.01 -9.73 4.42
CA VAL A 69 -6.14 -9.01 5.68
C VAL A 69 -5.95 -7.54 5.38
N GLY A 70 -6.87 -6.68 5.82
CA GLY A 70 -6.73 -5.23 5.66
C GLY A 70 -6.01 -4.60 6.85
N LEU A 71 -5.35 -3.47 6.59
CA LEU A 71 -4.82 -2.58 7.62
C LEU A 71 -5.02 -1.14 7.17
N ASP A 72 -5.61 -0.32 8.03
CA ASP A 72 -5.74 1.12 7.81
C ASP A 72 -5.71 1.88 9.15
N GLY A 73 -5.25 3.12 9.13
CA GLY A 73 -5.23 4.00 10.29
C GLY A 73 -6.54 4.78 10.50
N CYS A 74 -7.43 4.81 9.52
CA CYS A 74 -8.70 5.52 9.58
C CYS A 74 -9.82 4.57 10.03
N ALA A 75 -10.42 4.84 11.20
CA ALA A 75 -11.47 3.99 11.76
C ALA A 75 -12.69 3.85 10.82
N ALA A 76 -13.11 4.94 10.17
CA ALA A 76 -14.21 4.88 9.21
C ALA A 76 -13.89 3.93 8.03
N PHE A 77 -12.68 3.94 7.51
CA PHE A 77 -12.27 3.01 6.45
C PHE A 77 -12.25 1.56 6.94
N VAL A 78 -11.74 1.31 8.15
CA VAL A 78 -11.74 -0.03 8.74
C VAL A 78 -13.15 -0.60 8.85
N ASP A 79 -14.12 0.19 9.33
CA ASP A 79 -15.51 -0.24 9.44
C ASP A 79 -16.13 -0.50 8.06
N MET A 80 -15.91 0.39 7.09
CA MET A 80 -16.38 0.21 5.72
C MET A 80 -15.76 -1.04 5.08
N ALA A 81 -14.45 -1.24 5.24
CA ALA A 81 -13.73 -2.38 4.68
C ALA A 81 -14.23 -3.72 5.26
N ARG A 82 -14.48 -3.78 6.58
CA ARG A 82 -15.07 -4.97 7.23
C ARG A 82 -16.47 -5.25 6.69
N GLN A 83 -17.29 -4.23 6.55
CA GLN A 83 -18.66 -4.36 6.05
C GLN A 83 -18.67 -4.82 4.58
N ALA A 84 -17.83 -4.23 3.72
CA ALA A 84 -17.81 -4.52 2.30
C ALA A 84 -17.21 -5.90 1.99
N SER A 85 -16.09 -6.27 2.64
CA SER A 85 -15.33 -7.48 2.29
C SER A 85 -15.65 -8.69 3.18
N GLY A 86 -16.07 -8.45 4.44
CA GLY A 86 -16.15 -9.48 5.46
C GLY A 86 -14.80 -10.11 5.82
N CYS A 87 -13.71 -9.40 5.54
CA CYS A 87 -12.34 -9.82 5.85
C CYS A 87 -11.91 -9.35 7.24
N GLU A 88 -10.81 -9.92 7.76
CA GLU A 88 -10.10 -9.39 8.90
C GLU A 88 -9.50 -8.02 8.53
N VAL A 89 -9.74 -6.97 9.33
CA VAL A 89 -9.18 -5.63 9.11
C VAL A 89 -8.68 -5.05 10.43
N TRP A 90 -7.44 -4.59 10.44
CA TRP A 90 -6.78 -4.00 11.61
C TRP A 90 -6.81 -2.49 11.56
N LEU A 91 -7.12 -1.87 12.69
CA LEU A 91 -6.98 -0.43 12.89
C LEU A 91 -5.57 -0.17 13.46
N GLN A 92 -4.64 0.24 12.63
CA GLN A 92 -3.27 0.55 13.04
C GLN A 92 -2.74 1.78 12.30
N ASP A 93 -2.10 2.69 13.03
CA ASP A 93 -1.32 3.78 12.45
C ASP A 93 -0.04 3.20 11.79
N PHE A 94 0.28 3.61 10.57
CA PHE A 94 1.50 3.20 9.87
C PHE A 94 2.78 3.51 10.64
N LEU A 95 2.72 4.47 11.55
CA LEU A 95 3.84 4.83 12.42
C LEU A 95 3.88 4.06 13.76
N ALA A 96 2.90 3.17 14.01
CA ALA A 96 2.81 2.34 15.20
C ALA A 96 2.29 0.94 14.86
N LEU A 97 3.00 0.26 13.95
CA LEU A 97 2.63 -1.06 13.47
C LEU A 97 2.96 -2.16 14.47
N ASP A 98 2.04 -3.11 14.60
CA ASP A 98 2.22 -4.39 15.29
C ASP A 98 1.84 -5.51 14.29
N LEU A 99 2.83 -5.96 13.50
CA LEU A 99 2.64 -6.95 12.47
C LEU A 99 3.25 -8.28 12.89
N PRO A 100 2.53 -9.40 12.70
CA PRO A 100 3.07 -10.73 12.95
C PRO A 100 4.19 -11.03 11.94
N ALA A 101 5.28 -11.65 12.43
CA ALA A 101 6.38 -12.06 11.58
C ALA A 101 5.96 -13.19 10.62
N GLU A 102 6.48 -13.16 9.41
CA GLU A 102 6.37 -14.22 8.39
C GLU A 102 4.94 -14.74 8.15
N ARG A 103 3.96 -13.86 8.26
CA ARG A 103 2.54 -14.20 8.05
C ARG A 103 2.10 -14.17 6.60
N PHE A 104 2.61 -13.21 5.81
CA PHE A 104 2.06 -12.89 4.50
C PHE A 104 2.90 -13.44 3.34
N ASP A 105 2.23 -14.01 2.34
CA ASP A 105 2.84 -14.36 1.06
C ASP A 105 3.09 -13.09 0.23
N GLY A 106 2.18 -12.11 0.32
CA GLY A 106 2.27 -10.82 -0.36
C GLY A 106 1.78 -9.65 0.48
N ILE A 107 2.32 -8.47 0.20
CA ILE A 107 1.82 -7.18 0.72
C ILE A 107 1.45 -6.30 -0.47
N PHE A 108 0.25 -5.74 -0.44
CA PHE A 108 -0.27 -4.81 -1.43
C PHE A 108 -0.40 -3.43 -0.80
N ALA A 109 0.49 -2.51 -1.17
CA ALA A 109 0.52 -1.13 -0.68
C ALA A 109 0.16 -0.16 -1.82
N ASN A 110 -1.12 -0.08 -2.12
CA ASN A 110 -1.63 0.71 -3.24
C ASN A 110 -2.05 2.11 -2.79
N ALA A 111 -1.25 3.12 -3.07
CA ALA A 111 -1.46 4.51 -2.69
C ALA A 111 -1.44 4.77 -1.17
N SER A 112 -0.55 4.10 -0.44
CA SER A 112 -0.47 4.22 1.04
C SER A 112 0.91 4.62 1.55
N LEU A 113 2.00 4.03 1.04
CA LEU A 113 3.36 4.23 1.57
C LEU A 113 3.86 5.69 1.44
N PHE A 114 3.32 6.46 0.52
CA PHE A 114 3.70 7.87 0.37
C PHE A 114 3.24 8.75 1.54
N HIS A 115 2.34 8.28 2.40
CA HIS A 115 1.93 8.97 3.63
C HIS A 115 2.93 8.82 4.80
N ILE A 116 3.95 7.97 4.62
CA ILE A 116 4.94 7.73 5.67
C ILE A 116 6.06 8.77 5.55
N PRO A 117 6.33 9.57 6.60
CA PRO A 117 7.45 10.50 6.61
C PRO A 117 8.77 9.82 6.26
N GLY A 118 9.61 10.49 5.47
CA GLY A 118 10.85 9.92 4.96
C GLY A 118 11.80 9.40 6.03
N ALA A 119 11.79 9.99 7.23
CA ALA A 119 12.56 9.55 8.39
C ALA A 119 12.05 8.24 9.00
N GLU A 120 10.74 7.93 8.87
CA GLU A 120 10.10 6.71 9.39
C GLU A 120 10.06 5.58 8.36
N LEU A 121 10.18 5.90 7.10
CA LEU A 121 10.04 4.93 6.00
C LEU A 121 10.98 3.71 6.14
N PRO A 122 12.27 3.84 6.52
CA PRO A 122 13.15 2.68 6.69
C PRO A 122 12.64 1.69 7.76
N ARG A 123 12.13 2.21 8.88
CA ARG A 123 11.56 1.39 9.96
C ARG A 123 10.30 0.66 9.50
N VAL A 124 9.38 1.37 8.85
CA VAL A 124 8.14 0.78 8.35
C VAL A 124 8.42 -0.29 7.28
N LEU A 125 9.31 -0.01 6.34
CA LEU A 125 9.72 -1.01 5.33
C LEU A 125 10.34 -2.25 5.97
N GLY A 126 11.14 -2.09 7.03
CA GLY A 126 11.67 -3.20 7.82
C GLY A 126 10.56 -4.06 8.44
N GLN A 127 9.57 -3.43 9.08
CA GLN A 127 8.42 -4.15 9.66
C GLN A 127 7.58 -4.88 8.59
N LEU A 128 7.35 -4.27 7.43
CA LEU A 128 6.68 -4.93 6.31
C LEU A 128 7.49 -6.11 5.78
N ARG A 129 8.82 -5.96 5.61
CA ARG A 129 9.70 -7.06 5.21
C ARG A 129 9.64 -8.22 6.21
N ASP A 130 9.69 -7.94 7.50
CA ASP A 130 9.71 -8.97 8.54
C ASP A 130 8.36 -9.70 8.66
N SER A 131 7.25 -9.05 8.28
CA SER A 131 5.93 -9.67 8.21
C SER A 131 5.70 -10.55 6.97
N LEU A 132 6.54 -10.40 5.92
CA LEU A 132 6.55 -11.28 4.77
C LEU A 132 7.23 -12.61 5.10
N LYS A 133 6.68 -13.71 4.59
CA LYS A 133 7.34 -15.01 4.55
C LYS A 133 8.64 -14.95 3.76
N PRO A 134 9.59 -15.90 3.94
CA PRO A 134 10.74 -16.03 3.05
C PRO A 134 10.32 -16.06 1.58
N GLY A 135 10.93 -15.19 0.74
CA GLY A 135 10.58 -15.04 -0.67
C GLY A 135 9.24 -14.32 -0.95
N GLY A 136 8.56 -13.83 0.08
CA GLY A 136 7.34 -13.04 -0.06
C GLY A 136 7.54 -11.74 -0.84
N VAL A 137 6.46 -11.17 -1.34
CA VAL A 137 6.49 -10.08 -2.33
C VAL A 137 5.75 -8.85 -1.81
N LEU A 138 6.39 -7.68 -1.93
CA LEU A 138 5.79 -6.37 -1.69
C LEU A 138 5.47 -5.70 -3.03
N PHE A 139 4.22 -5.32 -3.23
CA PHE A 139 3.80 -4.38 -4.27
C PHE A 139 3.62 -2.99 -3.65
N SER A 140 4.07 -1.95 -4.33
CA SER A 140 3.74 -0.57 -3.98
C SER A 140 3.37 0.24 -5.22
N SER A 141 2.38 1.13 -5.08
CA SER A 141 2.05 2.16 -6.07
C SER A 141 1.88 3.48 -5.34
N ASN A 142 2.68 4.48 -5.70
CA ASN A 142 2.67 5.80 -5.05
C ASN A 142 2.59 6.92 -6.11
N PRO A 143 2.00 8.07 -5.77
CA PRO A 143 2.16 9.26 -6.60
C PRO A 143 3.65 9.61 -6.64
N ARG A 144 4.17 9.89 -7.84
CA ARG A 144 5.57 10.23 -8.00
C ARG A 144 5.80 11.75 -7.99
N GLY A 145 6.99 12.14 -7.60
CA GLY A 145 7.45 13.53 -7.63
C GLY A 145 8.95 13.63 -7.84
N HIS A 146 9.56 14.64 -7.23
CA HIS A 146 10.99 14.93 -7.29
C HIS A 146 11.64 14.88 -5.90
N ASN A 147 11.15 13.95 -5.03
CA ASN A 147 11.61 13.72 -3.66
C ASN A 147 11.23 14.82 -2.66
N GLU A 148 10.17 15.52 -2.97
CA GLU A 148 9.56 16.47 -2.05
C GLU A 148 8.78 15.77 -0.93
N GLU A 149 8.79 16.37 0.26
CA GLU A 149 8.07 15.91 1.43
C GLU A 149 7.32 17.07 2.08
N GLY A 150 6.06 16.88 2.45
CA GLY A 150 5.28 17.92 3.12
C GLY A 150 3.78 17.73 3.03
N TRP A 151 3.07 18.84 3.23
CA TRP A 151 1.62 18.88 3.22
C TRP A 151 1.04 19.21 1.84
N GLN A 152 0.08 18.42 1.42
CA GLN A 152 -0.81 18.73 0.30
C GLN A 152 -2.24 18.87 0.86
N GLY A 153 -2.64 20.10 1.13
CA GLY A 153 -3.84 20.40 1.90
C GLY A 153 -3.70 19.86 3.33
N GLU A 154 -4.55 18.92 3.71
CA GLU A 154 -4.54 18.30 5.04
C GLU A 154 -3.84 16.93 5.08
N ARG A 155 -3.29 16.47 3.97
CA ARG A 155 -2.60 15.18 3.86
C ARG A 155 -1.10 15.38 3.78
N TYR A 156 -0.38 14.69 4.64
CA TYR A 156 1.08 14.62 4.58
C TYR A 156 1.51 13.56 3.58
N GLY A 157 2.57 13.83 2.82
CA GLY A 157 3.09 12.88 1.85
C GLY A 157 4.54 13.10 1.48
N VAL A 158 5.13 12.07 0.87
CA VAL A 158 6.47 12.07 0.29
C VAL A 158 6.35 11.56 -1.14
N TRP A 159 6.77 12.36 -2.11
CA TRP A 159 6.66 12.05 -3.53
C TRP A 159 8.02 11.70 -4.10
N HIS A 160 8.34 10.42 -4.09
CA HIS A 160 9.63 9.94 -4.58
C HIS A 160 9.68 9.85 -6.11
N ASP A 161 10.87 10.11 -6.68
CA ASP A 161 11.24 9.60 -7.99
C ASP A 161 11.67 8.12 -7.90
N TRP A 162 11.87 7.48 -9.06
CA TRP A 162 12.28 6.08 -9.11
C TRP A 162 13.65 5.80 -8.48
N PRO A 163 14.73 6.57 -8.79
CA PRO A 163 16.05 6.32 -8.21
C PRO A 163 16.06 6.33 -6.67
N HIS A 164 15.37 7.29 -6.04
CA HIS A 164 15.30 7.40 -4.59
C HIS A 164 14.43 6.28 -4.00
N TRP A 165 13.25 6.01 -4.58
CA TRP A 165 12.40 4.91 -4.14
C TRP A 165 13.14 3.58 -4.19
N ARG A 166 13.80 3.28 -5.31
CA ARG A 166 14.61 2.09 -5.50
C ARG A 166 15.72 1.93 -4.45
N THR A 167 16.42 3.01 -4.14
CA THR A 167 17.48 3.01 -3.12
C THR A 167 16.92 2.67 -1.75
N ARG A 168 15.77 3.22 -1.37
CA ARG A 168 15.12 2.96 -0.07
C ARG A 168 14.67 1.50 0.07
N LEU A 169 14.05 0.93 -0.94
CA LEU A 169 13.61 -0.47 -0.91
C LEU A 169 14.81 -1.43 -0.85
N LYS A 170 15.87 -1.18 -1.62
CA LYS A 170 17.10 -1.98 -1.57
C LYS A 170 17.76 -1.91 -0.18
N ALA A 171 17.85 -0.71 0.40
CA ALA A 171 18.40 -0.52 1.74
C ALA A 171 17.57 -1.23 2.83
N ALA A 172 16.26 -1.40 2.61
CA ALA A 172 15.37 -2.15 3.50
C ALA A 172 15.44 -3.69 3.29
N GLY A 173 16.30 -4.20 2.41
CA GLY A 173 16.49 -5.64 2.18
C GLY A 173 15.49 -6.24 1.19
N PHE A 174 15.09 -5.45 0.19
CA PHE A 174 14.25 -5.95 -0.91
C PHE A 174 15.03 -6.02 -2.22
N THR A 175 14.73 -7.03 -3.04
CA THR A 175 15.23 -7.18 -4.41
C THR A 175 14.15 -6.77 -5.39
N GLU A 176 14.49 -5.89 -6.33
CA GLU A 176 13.58 -5.42 -7.38
C GLU A 176 13.19 -6.56 -8.33
N LEU A 177 11.88 -6.69 -8.61
CA LEU A 177 11.35 -7.59 -9.61
C LEU A 177 10.92 -6.85 -10.87
N GLU A 178 10.13 -5.77 -10.69
CA GLU A 178 9.71 -4.89 -11.78
C GLU A 178 9.29 -3.51 -11.28
N HIS A 179 9.26 -2.54 -12.19
CA HIS A 179 8.59 -1.27 -11.96
C HIS A 179 7.96 -0.74 -13.25
N TYR A 180 6.93 0.08 -13.09
CA TYR A 180 6.24 0.70 -14.22
C TYR A 180 5.54 2.00 -13.78
N TYR A 181 5.06 2.74 -14.77
CA TYR A 181 4.36 4.00 -14.52
C TYR A 181 2.94 3.93 -15.07
N ARG A 182 2.02 4.65 -14.43
CA ARG A 182 0.60 4.64 -14.76
C ARG A 182 0.05 6.06 -14.98
N PRO A 183 -0.98 6.18 -15.85
CA PRO A 183 -1.54 5.15 -16.72
C PRO A 183 -0.53 4.70 -17.77
N THR A 184 -0.62 3.44 -18.20
CA THR A 184 0.27 2.88 -19.24
C THR A 184 -0.05 3.45 -20.61
N GLY A 185 0.93 3.45 -21.54
CA GLY A 185 0.74 3.91 -22.91
C GLY A 185 0.78 5.44 -23.10
N LEU A 186 0.89 6.22 -22.02
CA LEU A 186 1.02 7.67 -22.07
C LEU A 186 2.49 8.13 -21.95
N PRO A 187 2.82 9.35 -22.42
CA PRO A 187 4.11 9.97 -22.15
C PRO A 187 4.39 10.11 -20.64
N ARG A 188 5.67 10.06 -20.24
CA ARG A 188 6.10 10.06 -18.83
C ARG A 188 5.53 11.22 -18.00
N ASN A 189 5.41 12.40 -18.56
CA ASN A 189 4.84 13.57 -17.89
C ASN A 189 3.33 13.45 -17.60
N GLN A 190 2.64 12.50 -18.23
CA GLN A 190 1.23 12.16 -18.01
C GLN A 190 1.05 10.88 -17.18
N GLN A 191 2.13 10.34 -16.60
CA GLN A 191 2.12 9.16 -15.75
C GLN A 191 2.48 9.52 -14.32
N PRO A 192 1.52 10.03 -13.52
CA PRO A 192 1.79 10.53 -12.17
C PRO A 192 2.01 9.42 -11.13
N TRP A 193 1.83 8.16 -11.47
CA TRP A 193 1.98 7.03 -10.55
C TRP A 193 3.21 6.20 -10.87
N LEU A 194 3.96 5.86 -9.84
CA LEU A 194 5.08 4.91 -9.87
C LEU A 194 4.65 3.63 -9.13
N ALA A 195 4.58 2.54 -9.86
CA ALA A 195 4.34 1.21 -9.31
C ALA A 195 5.61 0.37 -9.34
N SER A 196 5.80 -0.49 -8.34
CA SER A 196 6.98 -1.36 -8.24
C SER A 196 6.70 -2.62 -7.43
N VAL A 197 7.41 -3.69 -7.76
CA VAL A 197 7.29 -5.01 -7.14
C VAL A 197 8.65 -5.48 -6.64
N TRP A 198 8.67 -6.02 -5.43
CA TRP A 198 9.88 -6.31 -4.69
C TRP A 198 9.78 -7.65 -3.99
N ARG A 199 10.86 -8.41 -3.95
CA ARG A 199 10.95 -9.66 -3.18
C ARG A 199 11.73 -9.44 -1.90
N LYS A 200 11.27 -10.00 -0.79
CA LYS A 200 12.05 -10.12 0.45
C LYS A 200 13.32 -10.92 0.14
N ALA A 201 14.50 -10.29 0.36
CA ALA A 201 15.80 -10.91 0.16
C ALA A 201 16.11 -11.92 1.28
#